data_6051d15b05a34fb2ce7ed5e710bd02ec
#
_entry.id   6051d15b05a34fb2ce7ed5e710bd02ec
#
_cell.length_a   1.000
_cell.length_b   1.000
_cell.length_c   1.000
_cell.angle_alpha   90.00
_cell.angle_beta   90.00
_cell.angle_gamma   90.00
#
_symmetry.space_group_name_H-M   'P 1'
#
loop_
_entity.id
_entity.type
_entity.pdbx_description
1 polymer ?
#
loop_
_entity_poly.entity_id
_entity_poly.type
_entity_poly.pdbx_seq_one_letter_code
_entity_poly.pdbx_strand_id
1 'polypeptide(L)'
;MALKATIHKALLNIADMDRHVYGEHNLTIARHPSETDERMMIRVLAYALHLPADDLNGKLEFTKGLSDVDEPDLWQLNLTGEVVHWIDLGQPDDRRLLKAHGRAERVTVISFASSTPVWWAGLENKITRAQRLEVWQIPHEQSQALAALSERSMVLQVSIQDGHIYVSSNDRNVEITPVLLRGRLD
;
A
#
# COMPACT_ATOMS: atom_id res chain seq x y z
N MET A 1 28.78 2.76 10.93
CA MET A 1 28.38 2.03 9.69
C MET A 1 26.92 2.30 9.42
N ALA A 2 26.59 2.71 8.19
CA ALA A 2 25.19 2.80 7.79
C ALA A 2 24.59 1.38 7.73
N LEU A 3 23.45 1.18 8.39
CA LEU A 3 22.72 -0.08 8.31
C LEU A 3 22.16 -0.25 6.88
N LYS A 4 22.41 -1.39 6.29
CA LYS A 4 21.94 -1.71 4.95
C LYS A 4 20.49 -2.24 5.00
N ALA A 5 19.72 -1.92 3.96
CA ALA A 5 18.41 -2.53 3.77
C ALA A 5 18.54 -4.06 3.61
N THR A 6 17.56 -4.78 4.11
CA THR A 6 17.42 -6.22 3.90
C THR A 6 16.59 -6.46 2.65
N ILE A 7 17.09 -7.25 1.72
CA ILE A 7 16.38 -7.57 0.47
C ILE A 7 15.50 -8.80 0.67
N HIS A 8 14.23 -8.64 0.38
CA HIS A 8 13.23 -9.69 0.29
C HIS A 8 12.78 -9.85 -1.16
N LYS A 9 12.38 -11.05 -1.52
CA LYS A 9 11.80 -11.34 -2.83
C LYS A 9 10.44 -11.98 -2.66
N ALA A 10 9.49 -11.55 -3.48
CA ALA A 10 8.16 -12.12 -3.53
C ALA A 10 7.73 -12.39 -4.97
N LEU A 11 7.37 -13.63 -5.25
CA LEU A 11 6.61 -13.97 -6.43
C LEU A 11 5.13 -13.79 -6.07
N LEU A 12 4.48 -12.80 -6.66
CA LEU A 12 3.13 -12.39 -6.34
C LEU A 12 2.20 -12.78 -7.48
N ASN A 13 1.29 -13.72 -7.21
CA ASN A 13 0.22 -14.11 -8.13
C ASN A 13 -1.05 -13.37 -7.72
N ILE A 14 -1.57 -12.53 -8.59
CA ILE A 14 -2.74 -11.68 -8.33
C ILE A 14 -3.92 -12.16 -9.15
N ALA A 15 -5.06 -12.35 -8.48
CA ALA A 15 -6.37 -12.56 -9.09
C ALA A 15 -7.35 -11.57 -8.43
N ASP A 16 -7.44 -10.37 -8.97
CA ASP A 16 -8.38 -9.34 -8.52
C ASP A 16 -9.63 -9.39 -9.40
N MET A 17 -10.66 -10.05 -8.89
CA MET A 17 -11.93 -10.25 -9.59
C MET A 17 -12.78 -8.98 -9.58
N ASP A 18 -12.59 -8.11 -8.62
CA ASP A 18 -13.34 -6.84 -8.52
C ASP A 18 -12.93 -5.84 -9.62
N ARG A 19 -11.62 -5.80 -9.93
CA ARG A 19 -11.07 -4.89 -10.93
C ARG A 19 -10.69 -5.58 -12.24
N HIS A 20 -10.82 -6.91 -12.32
CA HIS A 20 -10.38 -7.73 -13.47
C HIS A 20 -8.87 -7.57 -13.75
N VAL A 21 -8.05 -7.59 -12.71
CA VAL A 21 -6.58 -7.53 -12.80
C VAL A 21 -5.98 -8.87 -12.40
N TYR A 22 -5.27 -9.49 -13.35
CA TYR A 22 -4.68 -10.81 -13.16
C TYR A 22 -3.24 -10.80 -13.62
N GLY A 23 -2.36 -11.48 -12.90
CA GLY A 23 -0.98 -11.60 -13.35
C GLY A 23 -0.03 -12.12 -12.28
N GLU A 24 1.18 -12.39 -12.73
CA GLU A 24 2.31 -12.80 -11.91
C GLU A 24 3.38 -11.71 -11.92
N HIS A 25 3.86 -11.33 -10.75
CA HIS A 25 4.86 -10.27 -10.57
C HIS A 25 5.99 -10.71 -9.66
N ASN A 26 7.21 -10.55 -10.13
CA ASN A 26 8.42 -10.74 -9.32
C ASN A 26 8.79 -9.42 -8.65
N LEU A 27 8.63 -9.36 -7.34
CA LEU A 27 8.95 -8.17 -6.56
C LEU A 27 10.30 -8.33 -5.84
N THR A 28 11.11 -7.29 -5.90
CA THR A 28 12.29 -7.13 -5.05
C THR A 28 12.00 -6.00 -4.08
N ILE A 29 12.05 -6.31 -2.79
CA ILE A 29 11.61 -5.40 -1.73
C ILE A 29 12.80 -5.10 -0.83
N ALA A 30 13.24 -3.84 -0.81
CA ALA A 30 14.24 -3.37 0.13
C ALA A 30 13.55 -2.94 1.43
N ARG A 31 13.68 -3.76 2.48
CA ARG A 31 13.18 -3.39 3.80
C ARG A 31 14.19 -2.50 4.50
N HIS A 32 13.79 -1.26 4.77
CA HIS A 32 14.62 -0.32 5.52
C HIS A 32 14.93 -0.89 6.94
N PRO A 33 16.13 -0.63 7.51
CA PRO A 33 16.49 -1.14 8.84
C PRO A 33 15.51 -0.76 9.96
N SER A 34 14.81 0.37 9.82
CA SER A 34 13.78 0.81 10.76
C SER A 34 12.36 0.35 10.42
N GLU A 35 12.18 -0.35 9.30
CA GLU A 35 10.88 -0.85 8.88
C GLU A 35 10.58 -2.20 9.51
N THR A 36 9.37 -2.36 10.05
CA THR A 36 8.87 -3.64 10.55
C THR A 36 8.50 -4.58 9.41
N ASP A 37 8.46 -5.89 9.67
CA ASP A 37 7.94 -6.88 8.73
C ASP A 37 6.47 -6.59 8.38
N GLU A 38 5.68 -6.15 9.35
CA GLU A 38 4.30 -5.74 9.15
C GLU A 38 4.18 -4.64 8.09
N ARG A 39 4.94 -3.56 8.24
CA ARG A 39 4.91 -2.44 7.30
C ARG A 39 5.35 -2.86 5.89
N MET A 40 6.39 -3.67 5.80
CA MET A 40 6.85 -4.24 4.53
C MET A 40 5.76 -5.08 3.87
N MET A 41 5.07 -5.93 4.62
CA MET A 41 3.99 -6.76 4.08
C MET A 41 2.77 -5.94 3.67
N ILE A 42 2.48 -4.82 4.35
CA ILE A 42 1.46 -3.86 3.91
C ILE A 42 1.88 -3.17 2.60
N ARG A 43 3.16 -2.91 2.36
CA ARG A 43 3.64 -2.42 1.04
C ARG A 43 3.36 -3.43 -0.07
N VAL A 44 3.59 -4.71 0.18
CA VAL A 44 3.28 -5.78 -0.78
C VAL A 44 1.78 -5.86 -1.05
N LEU A 45 0.97 -5.77 0.00
CA LEU A 45 -0.49 -5.74 -0.12
C LEU A 45 -0.95 -4.52 -0.92
N ALA A 46 -0.41 -3.33 -0.64
CA ALA A 46 -0.72 -2.10 -1.36
C ALA A 46 -0.40 -2.22 -2.85
N TYR A 47 0.70 -2.88 -3.20
CA TYR A 47 1.05 -3.17 -4.58
C TYR A 47 -0.04 -4.02 -5.25
N ALA A 48 -0.46 -5.10 -4.62
CA ALA A 48 -1.52 -5.97 -5.15
C ALA A 48 -2.85 -5.23 -5.33
N LEU A 49 -3.24 -4.41 -4.34
CA LEU A 49 -4.51 -3.68 -4.34
C LEU A 49 -4.58 -2.58 -5.40
N HIS A 50 -3.45 -2.01 -5.78
CA HIS A 50 -3.41 -0.82 -6.63
C HIS A 50 -2.66 -1.02 -7.96
N LEU A 51 -2.26 -2.25 -8.25
CA LEU A 51 -1.67 -2.58 -9.54
C LEU A 51 -2.63 -2.17 -10.67
N PRO A 52 -2.19 -1.33 -11.63
CA PRO A 52 -3.03 -0.99 -12.78
C PRO A 52 -3.23 -2.20 -13.69
N ALA A 53 -4.34 -2.19 -14.46
CA ALA A 53 -4.67 -3.27 -15.38
C ALA A 53 -3.68 -3.40 -16.54
N ASP A 54 -3.04 -2.28 -16.90
CA ASP A 54 -2.02 -2.20 -17.95
C ASP A 54 -1.02 -1.07 -17.66
N ASP A 55 0.01 -0.95 -18.48
CA ASP A 55 1.08 0.03 -18.33
C ASP A 55 0.85 1.31 -19.17
N LEU A 56 -0.32 1.50 -19.75
CA LEU A 56 -0.60 2.63 -20.67
C LEU A 56 -0.40 3.99 -19.98
N ASN A 57 -0.67 4.05 -18.68
CA ASN A 57 -0.48 5.26 -17.88
C ASN A 57 0.65 5.07 -16.84
N GLY A 58 1.69 4.31 -17.21
CA GLY A 58 2.84 4.05 -16.37
C GLY A 58 2.69 2.87 -15.42
N LYS A 59 3.74 2.57 -14.70
CA LYS A 59 3.83 1.41 -13.79
C LYS A 59 3.74 1.84 -12.35
N LEU A 60 3.14 0.96 -11.54
CA LEU A 60 3.22 1.06 -10.09
C LEU A 60 4.57 0.55 -9.60
N GLU A 61 5.26 1.33 -8.79
CA GLU A 61 6.59 1.01 -8.29
C GLU A 61 6.73 1.29 -6.80
N PHE A 62 7.56 0.48 -6.12
CA PHE A 62 8.09 0.85 -4.82
C PHE A 62 9.06 2.01 -4.97
N THR A 63 9.03 2.92 -4.00
CA THR A 63 9.92 4.08 -3.96
C THR A 63 11.01 3.86 -2.93
N LYS A 64 11.75 4.92 -2.61
CA LYS A 64 12.71 4.92 -1.51
C LYS A 64 12.01 4.89 -0.13
N GLY A 65 10.70 5.17 -0.07
CA GLY A 65 9.88 5.07 1.12
C GLY A 65 10.47 5.81 2.32
N LEU A 66 10.77 5.08 3.40
CA LEU A 66 11.34 5.66 4.63
C LEU A 66 12.70 6.34 4.44
N SER A 67 13.39 6.09 3.33
CA SER A 67 14.68 6.71 3.04
C SER A 67 14.56 8.10 2.42
N ASP A 68 13.38 8.49 1.95
CA ASP A 68 13.12 9.78 1.33
C ASP A 68 11.73 10.29 1.71
N VAL A 69 11.71 11.38 2.48
CA VAL A 69 10.46 11.99 2.99
C VAL A 69 9.62 12.66 1.90
N ASP A 70 10.21 12.94 0.75
CA ASP A 70 9.52 13.57 -0.39
C ASP A 70 8.90 12.56 -1.35
N GLU A 71 9.11 11.26 -1.12
CA GLU A 71 8.50 10.17 -1.86
C GLU A 71 7.47 9.43 -1.00
N PRO A 72 6.39 8.88 -1.60
CA PRO A 72 5.48 7.97 -0.91
C PRO A 72 6.13 6.58 -0.72
N ASP A 73 5.37 5.62 -0.25
CA ASP A 73 5.80 4.22 -0.19
C ASP A 73 5.70 3.52 -1.56
N LEU A 74 4.68 3.87 -2.33
CA LEU A 74 4.51 3.45 -3.72
C LEU A 74 3.99 4.63 -4.54
N TRP A 75 4.31 4.65 -5.82
CA TRP A 75 3.67 5.55 -6.78
C TRP A 75 3.54 4.92 -8.16
N GLN A 76 2.61 5.47 -8.92
CA GLN A 76 2.52 5.28 -10.36
C GLN A 76 2.89 6.58 -11.04
N LEU A 77 3.93 6.56 -11.86
CA LEU A 77 4.33 7.69 -12.70
C LEU A 77 3.89 7.42 -14.13
N ASN A 78 3.29 8.40 -14.78
CA ASN A 78 3.00 8.30 -16.21
C ASN A 78 4.27 8.44 -17.04
N LEU A 79 4.14 8.33 -18.36
CA LEU A 79 5.27 8.37 -19.28
C LEU A 79 5.97 9.75 -19.34
N THR A 80 5.35 10.79 -18.81
CA THR A 80 5.92 12.15 -18.71
C THR A 80 6.50 12.44 -17.34
N GLY A 81 6.41 11.46 -16.41
CA GLY A 81 6.96 11.57 -15.05
C GLY A 81 6.02 12.27 -14.05
N GLU A 82 4.76 12.47 -14.40
CA GLU A 82 3.76 13.00 -13.48
C GLU A 82 3.22 11.88 -12.57
N VAL A 83 2.91 12.23 -11.31
CA VAL A 83 2.39 11.26 -10.35
C VAL A 83 0.90 11.03 -10.59
N VAL A 84 0.56 9.87 -11.13
CA VAL A 84 -0.83 9.44 -11.31
C VAL A 84 -1.42 8.96 -9.99
N HIS A 85 -0.67 8.18 -9.23
CA HIS A 85 -1.13 7.64 -7.97
C HIS A 85 -0.01 7.71 -6.93
N TRP A 86 -0.30 8.33 -5.79
CA TRP A 86 0.55 8.44 -4.62
C TRP A 86 -0.02 7.57 -3.50
N ILE A 87 0.76 6.64 -2.96
CA ILE A 87 0.29 5.72 -1.91
C ILE A 87 1.21 5.85 -0.69
N ASP A 88 0.66 6.33 0.41
CA ASP A 88 1.31 6.40 1.70
C ASP A 88 0.78 5.32 2.66
N LEU A 89 1.65 4.73 3.44
CA LEU A 89 1.32 3.77 4.47
C LEU A 89 1.55 4.36 5.87
N GLY A 90 0.71 3.97 6.81
CA GLY A 90 0.80 4.41 8.19
C GLY A 90 -0.11 5.58 8.51
N GLN A 91 0.40 6.54 9.26
CA GLN A 91 -0.38 7.66 9.79
C GLN A 91 0.25 9.01 9.43
N PRO A 92 0.23 9.39 8.14
CA PRO A 92 0.74 10.68 7.70
C PRO A 92 -0.09 11.83 8.28
N ASP A 93 0.54 13.00 8.45
CA ASP A 93 -0.15 14.21 8.90
C ASP A 93 -0.87 14.93 7.74
N ASP A 94 -1.68 15.91 8.07
CA ASP A 94 -2.46 16.69 7.12
C ASP A 94 -1.57 17.43 6.11
N ARG A 95 -0.43 17.98 6.54
CA ARG A 95 0.49 18.72 5.66
C ARG A 95 1.05 17.83 4.57
N ARG A 96 1.48 16.62 4.95
CA ARG A 96 1.97 15.62 3.99
C ARG A 96 0.89 15.26 2.98
N LEU A 97 -0.31 14.99 3.43
CA LEU A 97 -1.43 14.59 2.57
C LEU A 97 -1.89 15.71 1.63
N LEU A 98 -1.94 16.94 2.10
CA LEU A 98 -2.29 18.09 1.26
C LEU A 98 -1.19 18.36 0.21
N LYS A 99 0.09 18.21 0.57
CA LYS A 99 1.20 18.28 -0.38
C LYS A 99 1.12 17.18 -1.44
N ALA A 100 0.87 15.95 -1.03
CA ALA A 100 0.68 14.81 -1.93
C ALA A 100 -0.49 15.03 -2.90
N HIS A 101 -1.63 15.50 -2.37
CA HIS A 101 -2.81 15.83 -3.16
C HIS A 101 -2.55 16.91 -4.22
N GLY A 102 -1.67 17.88 -3.92
CA GLY A 102 -1.25 18.91 -4.88
C GLY A 102 -0.31 18.38 -5.98
N ARG A 103 0.32 17.22 -5.77
CA ARG A 103 1.32 16.63 -6.69
C ARG A 103 0.80 15.46 -7.51
N ALA A 104 -0.25 14.81 -7.07
CA ALA A 104 -0.74 13.56 -7.67
C ALA A 104 -2.19 13.70 -8.14
N GLU A 105 -2.54 12.94 -9.16
CA GLU A 105 -3.93 12.84 -9.61
C GLU A 105 -4.82 12.11 -8.60
N ARG A 106 -4.23 11.16 -7.86
CA ARG A 106 -4.90 10.35 -6.85
C ARG A 106 -3.97 10.11 -5.68
N VAL A 107 -4.51 10.16 -4.45
CA VAL A 107 -3.78 9.83 -3.22
C VAL A 107 -4.52 8.75 -2.47
N THR A 108 -3.81 7.72 -2.02
CA THR A 108 -4.33 6.66 -1.16
C THR A 108 -3.48 6.57 0.10
N VAL A 109 -4.13 6.46 1.23
CA VAL A 109 -3.49 6.18 2.52
C VAL A 109 -4.02 4.86 3.06
N ILE A 110 -3.10 4.02 3.53
CA ILE A 110 -3.44 2.75 4.19
C ILE A 110 -2.87 2.77 5.60
N SER A 111 -3.72 2.89 6.58
CA SER A 111 -3.38 2.80 8.00
C SER A 111 -3.67 1.39 8.52
N PHE A 112 -2.81 0.87 9.40
CA PHE A 112 -2.91 -0.53 9.86
C PHE A 112 -2.62 -0.72 11.35
N ALA A 113 -2.29 0.35 12.07
CA ALA A 113 -2.06 0.29 13.51
C ALA A 113 -3.37 0.31 14.32
N SER A 114 -3.33 -0.22 15.53
CA SER A 114 -4.48 -0.17 16.45
C SER A 114 -4.90 1.25 16.81
N SER A 115 -4.01 2.24 16.69
CA SER A 115 -4.27 3.66 16.91
C SER A 115 -4.96 4.36 15.73
N THR A 116 -5.28 3.66 14.65
CA THR A 116 -5.92 4.25 13.45
C THR A 116 -7.17 5.07 13.77
N PRO A 117 -8.12 4.64 14.62
CA PRO A 117 -9.32 5.44 14.92
C PRO A 117 -8.99 6.79 15.55
N VAL A 118 -8.00 6.84 16.45
CA VAL A 118 -7.57 8.09 17.11
C VAL A 118 -6.89 9.02 16.11
N TRP A 119 -5.99 8.48 15.31
CA TRP A 119 -5.32 9.24 14.24
C TRP A 119 -6.34 9.82 13.25
N TRP A 120 -7.28 9.00 12.79
CA TRP A 120 -8.28 9.42 11.81
C TRP A 120 -9.19 10.52 12.37
N ALA A 121 -9.67 10.36 13.61
CA ALA A 121 -10.50 11.39 14.27
C ALA A 121 -9.80 12.75 14.36
N GLY A 122 -8.48 12.77 14.53
CA GLY A 122 -7.68 13.99 14.55
C GLY A 122 -7.36 14.57 13.17
N LEU A 123 -7.53 13.79 12.11
CA LEU A 123 -7.12 14.15 10.75
C LEU A 123 -8.29 14.56 9.84
N GLU A 124 -9.44 13.87 9.93
CA GLU A 124 -10.51 13.94 8.93
C GLU A 124 -10.98 15.36 8.62
N ASN A 125 -11.09 16.21 9.63
CA ASN A 125 -11.54 17.60 9.47
C ASN A 125 -10.48 18.53 8.87
N LYS A 126 -9.22 18.11 8.83
CA LYS A 126 -8.10 18.91 8.31
C LYS A 126 -7.86 18.70 6.80
N ILE A 127 -8.41 17.66 6.24
CA ILE A 127 -8.18 17.26 4.83
C ILE A 127 -9.44 17.31 3.97
N THR A 128 -10.46 18.04 4.38
CA THR A 128 -11.75 18.14 3.67
C THR A 128 -11.59 18.63 2.22
N ARG A 129 -10.55 19.44 1.94
CA ARG A 129 -10.26 19.96 0.59
C ARG A 129 -9.61 18.95 -0.35
N ALA A 130 -9.07 17.86 0.18
CA ALA A 130 -8.37 16.84 -0.59
C ALA A 130 -9.37 15.84 -1.20
N GLN A 131 -10.11 16.24 -2.23
CA GLN A 131 -11.20 15.46 -2.82
C GLN A 131 -10.74 14.14 -3.45
N ARG A 132 -9.54 14.12 -4.05
CA ARG A 132 -8.97 12.95 -4.71
C ARG A 132 -8.16 12.05 -3.78
N LEU A 133 -8.42 12.13 -2.48
CA LEU A 133 -7.76 11.36 -1.44
C LEU A 133 -8.72 10.33 -0.86
N GLU A 134 -8.29 9.09 -0.79
CA GLU A 134 -8.98 8.01 -0.10
C GLU A 134 -8.14 7.48 1.07
N VAL A 135 -8.80 7.07 2.13
CA VAL A 135 -8.17 6.55 3.34
C VAL A 135 -8.77 5.20 3.69
N TRP A 136 -7.90 4.21 3.79
CA TRP A 136 -8.25 2.84 4.13
C TRP A 136 -7.63 2.43 5.46
N GLN A 137 -8.30 1.58 6.17
CA GLN A 137 -7.78 0.88 7.34
C GLN A 137 -7.70 -0.61 7.07
N ILE A 138 -6.53 -1.19 7.32
CA ILE A 138 -6.41 -2.64 7.50
C ILE A 138 -6.57 -2.90 8.99
N PRO A 139 -7.54 -3.73 9.41
CA PRO A 139 -7.70 -4.07 10.82
C PRO A 139 -6.40 -4.63 11.39
N HIS A 140 -6.01 -4.16 12.58
CA HIS A 140 -4.69 -4.44 13.15
C HIS A 140 -4.40 -5.92 13.29
N GLU A 141 -5.36 -6.72 13.70
CA GLU A 141 -5.21 -8.18 13.83
C GLU A 141 -4.93 -8.84 12.48
N GLN A 142 -5.58 -8.37 11.42
CA GLN A 142 -5.37 -8.85 10.05
C GLN A 142 -4.00 -8.43 9.52
N SER A 143 -3.56 -7.22 9.83
CA SER A 143 -2.22 -6.73 9.52
C SER A 143 -1.14 -7.57 10.20
N GLN A 144 -1.34 -7.93 11.47
CA GLN A 144 -0.43 -8.82 12.20
C GLN A 144 -0.39 -10.23 11.61
N ALA A 145 -1.53 -10.77 11.20
CA ALA A 145 -1.60 -12.06 10.53
C ALA A 145 -0.85 -12.06 9.19
N LEU A 146 -0.97 -10.96 8.42
CA LEU A 146 -0.22 -10.77 7.19
C LEU A 146 1.28 -10.69 7.45
N ALA A 147 1.70 -9.98 8.49
CA ALA A 147 3.10 -9.87 8.89
C ALA A 147 3.75 -11.23 9.17
N ALA A 148 2.98 -12.17 9.74
CA ALA A 148 3.44 -13.52 10.04
C ALA A 148 3.79 -14.34 8.79
N LEU A 149 3.36 -13.94 7.60
CA LEU A 149 3.74 -14.58 6.33
C LEU A 149 5.10 -14.13 5.81
N SER A 150 5.74 -13.13 6.42
CA SER A 150 7.00 -12.55 5.96
C SER A 150 8.14 -13.57 5.98
N GLU A 151 8.80 -13.72 4.84
CA GLU A 151 10.01 -14.51 4.64
C GLU A 151 10.96 -13.79 3.68
N ARG A 152 12.22 -14.23 3.62
CA ARG A 152 13.22 -13.66 2.69
C ARG A 152 12.86 -13.91 1.23
N SER A 153 12.30 -15.05 0.94
CA SER A 153 11.75 -15.42 -0.37
C SER A 153 10.34 -15.93 -0.16
N MET A 154 9.39 -15.31 -0.82
CA MET A 154 7.97 -15.58 -0.66
C MET A 154 7.34 -15.94 -1.99
N VAL A 155 6.39 -16.87 -1.96
CA VAL A 155 5.43 -17.09 -3.05
C VAL A 155 4.04 -16.80 -2.47
N LEU A 156 3.42 -15.73 -2.93
CA LEU A 156 2.16 -15.24 -2.40
C LEU A 156 1.07 -15.32 -3.48
N GLN A 157 -0.05 -15.93 -3.11
CA GLN A 157 -1.28 -15.91 -3.89
C GLN A 157 -2.20 -14.86 -3.29
N VAL A 158 -2.60 -13.86 -4.06
CA VAL A 158 -3.52 -12.82 -3.62
C VAL A 158 -4.78 -12.88 -4.48
N SER A 159 -5.90 -13.21 -3.85
CA SER A 159 -7.23 -13.18 -4.46
C SER A 159 -8.04 -12.05 -3.86
N ILE A 160 -8.71 -11.26 -4.69
CA ILE A 160 -9.59 -10.17 -4.26
C ILE A 160 -10.96 -10.40 -4.87
N GLN A 161 -11.98 -10.47 -4.03
CA GLN A 161 -13.36 -10.66 -4.43
C GLN A 161 -14.33 -10.00 -3.44
N ASP A 162 -15.26 -9.22 -3.93
CA ASP A 162 -16.28 -8.53 -3.13
C ASP A 162 -15.70 -7.70 -1.96
N GLY A 163 -14.54 -7.06 -2.20
CA GLY A 163 -13.84 -6.26 -1.20
C GLY A 163 -13.05 -7.07 -0.17
N HIS A 164 -13.05 -8.39 -0.25
CA HIS A 164 -12.26 -9.28 0.61
C HIS A 164 -10.97 -9.69 -0.08
N ILE A 165 -9.89 -9.75 0.69
CA ILE A 165 -8.56 -10.13 0.20
C ILE A 165 -8.15 -11.41 0.89
N TYR A 166 -7.72 -12.38 0.10
CA TYR A 166 -7.20 -13.66 0.58
C TYR A 166 -5.73 -13.76 0.16
N VAL A 167 -4.84 -13.87 1.14
CA VAL A 167 -3.41 -14.02 0.91
C VAL A 167 -2.97 -15.40 1.39
N SER A 168 -2.39 -16.18 0.50
CA SER A 168 -1.89 -17.53 0.81
C SER A 168 -0.40 -17.61 0.59
N SER A 169 0.31 -18.23 1.56
CA SER A 169 1.73 -18.55 1.49
C SER A 169 1.95 -19.96 2.01
N ASN A 170 2.38 -20.87 1.14
CA ASN A 170 2.47 -22.31 1.46
C ASN A 170 1.10 -22.85 1.95
N ASP A 171 1.05 -23.34 3.19
CA ASP A 171 -0.15 -23.87 3.85
C ASP A 171 -0.85 -22.84 4.77
N ARG A 172 -0.38 -21.60 4.78
CA ARG A 172 -0.94 -20.51 5.60
C ARG A 172 -1.80 -19.58 4.76
N ASN A 173 -2.96 -19.20 5.31
CA ASN A 173 -3.91 -18.31 4.67
C ASN A 173 -4.27 -17.16 5.60
N VAL A 174 -4.41 -15.97 5.05
CA VAL A 174 -4.85 -14.77 5.75
C VAL A 174 -5.98 -14.13 4.98
N GLU A 175 -7.06 -13.81 5.68
CA GLU A 175 -8.18 -13.05 5.14
C GLU A 175 -8.11 -11.61 5.65
N ILE A 176 -8.22 -10.65 4.73
CA ILE A 176 -8.16 -9.22 5.03
C ILE A 176 -9.39 -8.57 4.44
N THR A 177 -10.10 -7.81 5.28
CA THR A 177 -11.24 -6.99 4.87
C THR A 177 -10.91 -5.52 5.18
N PRO A 178 -10.39 -4.76 4.20
CA PRO A 178 -10.12 -3.34 4.38
C PRO A 178 -11.39 -2.56 4.70
N VAL A 179 -11.25 -1.55 5.54
CA VAL A 179 -12.33 -0.63 5.90
C VAL A 179 -12.08 0.72 5.25
N LEU A 180 -13.02 1.20 4.47
CA LEU A 180 -12.94 2.52 3.86
C LEU A 180 -13.33 3.58 4.91
N LEU A 181 -12.36 4.41 5.32
CA LEU A 181 -12.60 5.53 6.22
C LEU A 181 -13.06 6.78 5.47
N ARG A 182 -12.54 6.97 4.27
CA ARG A 182 -12.93 8.06 3.38
C ARG A 182 -12.77 7.62 1.93
N GLY A 183 -13.84 7.76 1.15
CA GLY A 183 -13.80 7.60 -0.30
C GLY A 183 -13.36 8.88 -1.01
N ARG A 184 -12.96 8.76 -2.28
CA ARG A 184 -12.77 9.91 -3.14
C ARG A 184 -14.11 10.58 -3.40
N LEU A 185 -14.07 11.90 -3.48
CA LEU A 185 -15.21 12.71 -3.93
C LEU A 185 -14.95 13.05 -5.40
N ASP A 186 -15.66 12.38 -6.28
CA ASP A 186 -15.63 12.63 -7.74
C ASP A 186 -16.47 13.86 -8.09
#